data_5eb257ac10b8168b80e5dd2d0b914b39
#
_entry.id   5eb257ac10b8168b80e5dd2d0b914b39
#
_cell.length_a   1.000
_cell.length_b   1.000
_cell.length_c   1.000
_cell.angle_alpha   90.00
_cell.angle_beta   90.00
_cell.angle_gamma   90.00
#
_symmetry.space_group_name_H-M   'P 1'
#
loop_
_entity.id
_entity.type
_entity.pdbx_description
1 polymer ?
#
loop_
_entity_poly.entity_id
_entity_poly.type
_entity_poly.pdbx_seq_one_letter_code
_entity_poly.pdbx_strand_id
1 'polypeptide(L)'
;MAVIIDKSTKIIIQGFTGKMGTFHADEMMKYGSNVVGGVTPGKGGTKHLDRPVFNTVKEAVKETGATASILFVPPAFAADSAMEAADAGVKTCVAIVDGIPSHDMIKIKRYMRRYTKSGKMTLVGPNCAGIISPGKSMLGIMPGHIYKEGRIGIISRSGTLGYEAAQQLKNL
;
A
#
# COMPACT_ATOMS: atom_id res chain seq x y z
N MET A 1 11.57 14.07 7.06
CA MET A 1 10.37 14.64 6.39
C MET A 1 9.60 13.48 5.78
N ALA A 2 8.28 13.39 5.96
CA ALA A 2 7.46 12.40 5.26
C ALA A 2 6.93 13.05 3.99
N VAL A 3 7.02 12.36 2.84
CA VAL A 3 6.62 12.92 1.53
C VAL A 3 5.24 12.41 1.13
N ILE A 4 4.99 11.10 1.27
CA ILE A 4 3.76 10.45 0.78
C ILE A 4 2.97 9.85 1.94
N ILE A 5 3.65 9.20 2.90
CA ILE A 5 3.03 8.55 4.06
C ILE A 5 3.71 9.01 5.36
N ASP A 6 2.94 9.05 6.44
CA ASP A 6 3.40 9.39 7.79
C ASP A 6 2.63 8.59 8.87
N LYS A 7 2.82 8.94 10.15
CA LYS A 7 2.13 8.28 11.26
C LYS A 7 0.60 8.45 11.24
N SER A 8 0.10 9.51 10.61
CA SER A 8 -1.34 9.78 10.50
C SER A 8 -1.99 9.04 9.34
N THR A 9 -1.19 8.48 8.41
CA THR A 9 -1.68 7.77 7.24
C THR A 9 -2.42 6.50 7.63
N LYS A 10 -3.73 6.47 7.43
CA LYS A 10 -4.58 5.32 7.69
C LYS A 10 -4.55 4.37 6.51
N ILE A 11 -4.13 3.13 6.77
CA ILE A 11 -3.86 2.11 5.75
C ILE A 11 -4.93 1.03 5.80
N ILE A 12 -5.46 0.65 4.64
CA ILE A 12 -6.24 -0.57 4.42
C ILE A 12 -5.50 -1.54 3.51
N ILE A 13 -5.76 -2.82 3.70
CA ILE A 13 -5.09 -3.89 2.96
C ILE A 13 -6.13 -4.63 2.12
N GLN A 14 -5.95 -4.67 0.80
CA GLN A 14 -6.77 -5.49 -0.08
C GLN A 14 -6.16 -6.88 -0.20
N GLY A 15 -6.97 -7.92 -0.05
CA GLY A 15 -6.50 -9.29 0.16
C GLY A 15 -6.07 -9.57 1.61
N PHE A 16 -6.65 -8.87 2.58
CA PHE A 16 -6.22 -8.82 3.97
C PHE A 16 -6.17 -10.19 4.66
N THR A 17 -7.13 -11.06 4.42
CA THR A 17 -7.19 -12.39 5.04
C THR A 17 -6.41 -13.47 4.29
N GLY A 18 -5.75 -13.11 3.19
CA GLY A 18 -4.84 -14.00 2.47
C GLY A 18 -3.51 -14.16 3.20
N LYS A 19 -2.76 -15.21 2.90
CA LYS A 19 -1.47 -15.50 3.55
C LYS A 19 -0.49 -14.32 3.51
N MET A 20 -0.28 -13.73 2.34
CA MET A 20 0.63 -12.58 2.18
C MET A 20 0.06 -11.31 2.83
N GLY A 21 -1.24 -11.05 2.65
CA GLY A 21 -1.93 -9.93 3.29
C GLY A 21 -1.83 -9.97 4.80
N THR A 22 -2.05 -11.13 5.42
CA THR A 22 -1.91 -11.34 6.86
C THR A 22 -0.50 -11.09 7.34
N PHE A 23 0.50 -11.73 6.70
CA PHE A 23 1.90 -11.63 7.12
C PHE A 23 2.41 -10.18 7.04
N HIS A 24 2.22 -9.52 5.92
CA HIS A 24 2.72 -8.16 5.75
C HIS A 24 1.91 -7.10 6.52
N ALA A 25 0.63 -7.36 6.78
CA ALA A 25 -0.16 -6.53 7.68
C ALA A 25 0.43 -6.51 9.09
N ASP A 26 0.75 -7.68 9.61
CA ASP A 26 1.37 -7.84 10.93
C ASP A 26 2.73 -7.13 10.99
N GLU A 27 3.57 -7.31 9.97
CA GLU A 27 4.87 -6.63 9.87
C GLU A 27 4.74 -5.09 9.78
N MET A 28 3.77 -4.59 9.01
CA MET A 28 3.49 -3.15 8.95
C MET A 28 3.01 -2.61 10.31
N MET A 29 2.15 -3.35 11.02
CA MET A 29 1.70 -2.96 12.37
C MET A 29 2.84 -2.99 13.39
N LYS A 30 3.70 -4.00 13.37
CA LYS A 30 4.91 -4.07 14.21
C LYS A 30 5.86 -2.91 13.94
N TYR A 31 5.95 -2.46 12.69
CA TYR A 31 6.74 -1.28 12.33
C TYR A 31 6.15 0.03 12.86
N GLY A 32 4.89 0.03 13.29
CA GLY A 32 4.19 1.21 13.79
C GLY A 32 3.30 1.90 12.75
N SER A 33 3.01 1.23 11.64
CA SER A 33 2.08 1.73 10.62
C SER A 33 0.64 1.64 11.10
N ASN A 34 -0.16 2.65 10.79
CA ASN A 34 -1.56 2.72 11.20
C ASN A 34 -2.48 1.91 10.25
N VAL A 35 -2.45 0.59 10.39
CA VAL A 35 -3.36 -0.31 9.67
C VAL A 35 -4.71 -0.29 10.37
N VAL A 36 -5.73 0.24 9.71
CA VAL A 36 -7.08 0.46 10.27
C VAL A 36 -8.09 -0.62 9.88
N GLY A 37 -7.77 -1.47 8.92
CA GLY A 37 -8.63 -2.56 8.46
C GLY A 37 -8.16 -3.15 7.14
N GLY A 38 -9.00 -3.99 6.56
CA GLY A 38 -8.72 -4.52 5.24
C GLY A 38 -9.96 -5.00 4.50
N VAL A 39 -9.76 -5.33 3.24
CA VAL A 39 -10.81 -5.75 2.32
C VAL A 39 -10.57 -7.17 1.88
N THR A 40 -11.57 -8.00 2.05
CA THR A 40 -11.67 -9.35 1.48
C THR A 40 -13.12 -9.62 1.14
N PRO A 41 -13.48 -9.64 -0.14
CA PRO A 41 -14.87 -9.91 -0.55
C PRO A 41 -15.40 -11.21 0.04
N GLY A 42 -16.64 -11.17 0.54
CA GLY A 42 -17.29 -12.30 1.20
C GLY A 42 -16.91 -12.51 2.66
N LYS A 43 -16.01 -11.71 3.24
CA LYS A 43 -15.61 -11.78 4.66
C LYS A 43 -15.90 -10.48 5.43
N GLY A 44 -16.66 -9.57 4.85
CA GLY A 44 -17.08 -8.34 5.52
C GLY A 44 -17.82 -8.61 6.83
N GLY A 45 -17.65 -7.74 7.82
CA GLY A 45 -18.22 -7.88 9.15
C GLY A 45 -17.42 -8.77 10.11
N THR A 46 -16.36 -9.44 9.65
CA THR A 46 -15.46 -10.22 10.51
C THR A 46 -14.30 -9.35 11.01
N LYS A 47 -13.50 -9.91 11.92
CA LYS A 47 -12.23 -9.32 12.36
C LYS A 47 -11.06 -10.20 11.94
N HIS A 48 -9.94 -9.58 11.59
CA HIS A 48 -8.68 -10.23 11.27
C HIS A 48 -7.53 -9.38 11.81
N LEU A 49 -6.59 -9.97 12.56
CA LEU A 49 -5.53 -9.26 13.28
C LEU A 49 -6.10 -8.09 14.13
N ASP A 50 -7.21 -8.32 14.82
CA ASP A 50 -7.95 -7.32 15.60
C ASP A 50 -8.42 -6.08 14.82
N ARG A 51 -8.46 -6.16 13.50
CA ARG A 51 -8.94 -5.11 12.62
C ARG A 51 -10.19 -5.55 11.86
N PRO A 52 -11.10 -4.62 11.54
CA PRO A 52 -12.31 -4.93 10.76
C PRO A 52 -11.96 -5.35 9.33
N VAL A 53 -12.74 -6.31 8.82
CA VAL A 53 -12.70 -6.74 7.42
C VAL A 53 -13.95 -6.24 6.73
N PHE A 54 -13.79 -5.70 5.53
CA PHE A 54 -14.86 -5.14 4.70
C PHE A 54 -14.98 -5.93 3.39
N ASN A 55 -16.13 -5.84 2.74
CA ASN A 55 -16.32 -6.43 1.41
C ASN A 55 -15.77 -5.55 0.30
N THR A 56 -15.79 -4.22 0.50
CA THR A 56 -15.40 -3.24 -0.51
C THR A 56 -14.45 -2.17 0.07
N VAL A 57 -13.63 -1.58 -0.81
CA VAL A 57 -12.76 -0.46 -0.44
C VAL A 57 -13.59 0.75 -0.03
N LYS A 58 -14.73 0.97 -0.71
CA LYS A 58 -15.64 2.08 -0.39
C LYS A 58 -16.18 2.01 1.03
N GLU A 59 -16.61 0.82 1.47
CA GLU A 59 -17.02 0.58 2.86
C GLU A 59 -15.87 0.85 3.83
N ALA A 60 -14.69 0.27 3.54
CA ALA A 60 -13.52 0.44 4.39
C ALA A 60 -13.13 1.91 4.56
N VAL A 61 -13.10 2.68 3.48
CA VAL A 61 -12.77 4.12 3.51
C VAL A 61 -13.82 4.91 4.29
N LYS A 62 -15.11 4.62 4.07
CA LYS A 62 -16.22 5.30 4.77
C LYS A 62 -16.15 5.10 6.29
N GLU A 63 -15.89 3.87 6.73
CA GLU A 63 -15.90 3.52 8.16
C GLU A 63 -14.61 3.91 8.88
N THR A 64 -13.47 3.85 8.21
CA THR A 64 -12.15 4.04 8.84
C THR A 64 -11.52 5.40 8.54
N GLY A 65 -11.93 6.04 7.46
CA GLY A 65 -11.25 7.23 6.92
C GLY A 65 -9.88 6.91 6.32
N ALA A 66 -9.69 5.70 5.79
CA ALA A 66 -8.43 5.26 5.19
C ALA A 66 -8.04 6.15 4.01
N THR A 67 -6.78 6.53 3.94
CA THR A 67 -6.20 7.36 2.88
C THR A 67 -5.20 6.62 2.01
N ALA A 68 -4.74 5.46 2.45
CA ALA A 68 -3.80 4.63 1.72
C ALA A 68 -4.28 3.18 1.64
N SER A 69 -3.93 2.52 0.55
CA SER A 69 -4.23 1.10 0.31
C SER A 69 -3.01 0.36 -0.22
N ILE A 70 -2.92 -0.93 0.07
CA ILE A 70 -1.91 -1.83 -0.49
C ILE A 70 -2.58 -3.09 -1.01
N LEU A 71 -2.11 -3.59 -2.17
CA LEU A 71 -2.70 -4.72 -2.87
C LEU A 71 -1.88 -6.00 -2.62
N PHE A 72 -2.50 -6.98 -1.96
CA PHE A 72 -2.04 -8.37 -1.83
C PHE A 72 -3.05 -9.31 -2.47
N VAL A 73 -3.45 -9.00 -3.69
CA VAL A 73 -4.42 -9.77 -4.48
C VAL A 73 -3.71 -10.50 -5.63
N PRO A 74 -4.28 -11.57 -6.18
CA PRO A 74 -3.73 -12.18 -7.39
C PRO A 74 -3.67 -11.19 -8.57
N PRO A 75 -2.70 -11.34 -9.51
CA PRO A 75 -2.51 -10.41 -10.63
C PRO A 75 -3.77 -10.13 -11.45
N ALA A 76 -4.61 -11.14 -11.64
CA ALA A 76 -5.87 -11.01 -12.38
C ALA A 76 -6.89 -10.03 -11.76
N PHE A 77 -6.80 -9.77 -10.46
CA PHE A 77 -7.70 -8.87 -9.74
C PHE A 77 -7.06 -7.51 -9.41
N ALA A 78 -5.78 -7.34 -9.71
CA ALA A 78 -5.04 -6.15 -9.30
C ALA A 78 -5.55 -4.86 -9.99
N ALA A 79 -5.98 -4.96 -11.24
CA ALA A 79 -6.52 -3.82 -11.96
C ALA A 79 -7.82 -3.32 -11.35
N ASP A 80 -8.76 -4.23 -11.09
CA ASP A 80 -10.05 -3.89 -10.49
C ASP A 80 -9.86 -3.35 -9.07
N SER A 81 -8.97 -3.97 -8.28
CA SER A 81 -8.62 -3.52 -6.94
C SER A 81 -8.02 -2.10 -6.92
N ALA A 82 -7.16 -1.76 -7.89
CA ALA A 82 -6.60 -0.43 -7.99
C ALA A 82 -7.63 0.62 -8.43
N MET A 83 -8.52 0.26 -9.36
CA MET A 83 -9.60 1.14 -9.81
C MET A 83 -10.63 1.38 -8.71
N GLU A 84 -10.99 0.34 -7.95
CA GLU A 84 -11.86 0.45 -6.79
C GLU A 84 -11.27 1.38 -5.71
N ALA A 85 -9.96 1.28 -5.44
CA ALA A 85 -9.29 2.19 -4.52
C ALA A 85 -9.35 3.65 -4.99
N ALA A 86 -9.20 3.88 -6.30
CA ALA A 86 -9.33 5.22 -6.86
C ALA A 86 -10.75 5.78 -6.72
N ASP A 87 -11.79 4.96 -6.98
CA ASP A 87 -13.20 5.34 -6.83
C ASP A 87 -13.58 5.63 -5.37
N ALA A 88 -12.99 4.91 -4.44
CA ALA A 88 -13.21 5.11 -3.02
C ALA A 88 -12.52 6.37 -2.47
N GLY A 89 -11.71 7.06 -3.27
CA GLY A 89 -11.03 8.29 -2.86
C GLY A 89 -9.72 8.05 -2.10
N VAL A 90 -9.13 6.87 -2.20
CA VAL A 90 -7.80 6.56 -1.67
C VAL A 90 -6.77 7.48 -2.34
N LYS A 91 -5.90 8.10 -1.53
CA LYS A 91 -4.88 9.03 -2.05
C LYS A 91 -3.63 8.34 -2.53
N THR A 92 -3.26 7.24 -1.89
CA THR A 92 -2.05 6.47 -2.24
C THR A 92 -2.38 4.99 -2.29
N CYS A 93 -2.07 4.33 -3.40
CA CYS A 93 -2.22 2.89 -3.56
C CYS A 93 -0.88 2.28 -3.94
N VAL A 94 -0.48 1.21 -3.24
CA VAL A 94 0.74 0.46 -3.51
C VAL A 94 0.38 -0.90 -4.09
N ALA A 95 0.85 -1.17 -5.30
CA ALA A 95 0.67 -2.46 -5.98
C ALA A 95 1.97 -3.28 -5.88
N ILE A 96 2.05 -4.14 -4.85
CA ILE A 96 3.17 -5.08 -4.68
C ILE A 96 3.16 -6.14 -5.78
N VAL A 97 1.99 -6.45 -6.26
CA VAL A 97 1.68 -7.54 -7.18
C VAL A 97 2.60 -7.54 -8.41
N ASP A 98 3.24 -8.67 -8.64
CA ASP A 98 3.98 -8.97 -9.86
C ASP A 98 3.08 -9.65 -10.90
N GLY A 99 3.46 -9.58 -12.18
CA GLY A 99 2.75 -10.28 -13.25
C GLY A 99 1.43 -9.63 -13.68
N ILE A 100 1.16 -8.36 -13.35
CA ILE A 100 0.00 -7.64 -13.87
C ILE A 100 0.20 -7.41 -15.38
N PRO A 101 -0.73 -7.83 -16.25
CA PRO A 101 -0.61 -7.62 -17.68
C PRO A 101 -0.46 -6.14 -18.04
N SER A 102 0.40 -5.81 -18.99
CA SER A 102 0.61 -4.44 -19.46
C SER A 102 -0.68 -3.76 -19.94
N HIS A 103 -1.60 -4.54 -20.53
CA HIS A 103 -2.91 -4.04 -20.95
C HIS A 103 -3.76 -3.59 -19.76
N ASP A 104 -3.72 -4.31 -18.64
CA ASP A 104 -4.43 -3.92 -17.42
C ASP A 104 -3.83 -2.67 -16.78
N MET A 105 -2.50 -2.52 -16.83
CA MET A 105 -1.86 -1.29 -16.42
C MET A 105 -2.26 -0.07 -17.28
N ILE A 106 -2.47 -0.27 -18.58
CA ILE A 106 -3.02 0.77 -19.48
C ILE A 106 -4.45 1.13 -19.08
N LYS A 107 -5.29 0.13 -18.75
CA LYS A 107 -6.67 0.37 -18.25
C LYS A 107 -6.65 1.20 -16.97
N ILE A 108 -5.85 0.82 -15.97
CA ILE A 108 -5.72 1.57 -14.70
C ILE A 108 -5.32 3.02 -15.00
N LYS A 109 -4.29 3.25 -15.81
CA LYS A 109 -3.82 4.60 -16.14
C LYS A 109 -4.88 5.45 -16.85
N ARG A 110 -5.63 4.87 -17.77
CA ARG A 110 -6.75 5.55 -18.44
C ARG A 110 -7.87 5.86 -17.45
N TYR A 111 -8.20 4.89 -16.59
CA TYR A 111 -9.23 5.04 -15.57
C TYR A 111 -8.90 6.19 -14.62
N MET A 112 -7.68 6.27 -14.12
CA MET A 112 -7.22 7.29 -13.21
C MET A 112 -7.20 8.71 -13.81
N ARG A 113 -7.25 8.86 -15.16
CA ARG A 113 -7.36 10.17 -15.81
C ARG A 113 -8.71 10.85 -15.60
N ARG A 114 -9.73 10.14 -15.14
CA ARG A 114 -11.05 10.69 -14.80
C ARG A 114 -11.00 11.67 -13.65
N TYR A 115 -10.00 11.50 -12.77
CA TYR A 115 -9.89 12.32 -11.56
C TYR A 115 -9.09 13.59 -11.83
N THR A 116 -9.54 14.69 -11.23
CA THR A 116 -8.79 15.96 -11.22
C THR A 116 -7.49 15.82 -10.43
N LYS A 117 -6.58 16.78 -10.58
CA LYS A 117 -5.29 16.74 -9.87
C LYS A 117 -5.46 16.58 -8.36
N SER A 118 -6.48 17.20 -7.75
CA SER A 118 -6.76 17.12 -6.30
C SER A 118 -7.35 15.79 -5.85
N GLY A 119 -8.05 15.07 -6.73
CA GLY A 119 -8.67 13.75 -6.44
C GLY A 119 -7.88 12.57 -7.00
N LYS A 120 -6.77 12.81 -7.69
CA LYS A 120 -6.01 11.75 -8.35
C LYS A 120 -5.21 10.94 -7.35
N MET A 121 -5.48 9.63 -7.29
CA MET A 121 -4.69 8.68 -6.52
C MET A 121 -3.27 8.56 -7.07
N THR A 122 -2.27 8.53 -6.19
CA THR A 122 -0.90 8.14 -6.53
C THR A 122 -0.80 6.62 -6.50
N LEU A 123 -0.51 6.01 -7.65
CA LEU A 123 -0.23 4.57 -7.75
C LEU A 123 1.28 4.34 -7.76
N VAL A 124 1.76 3.53 -6.82
CA VAL A 124 3.16 3.10 -6.72
C VAL A 124 3.25 1.62 -7.08
N GLY A 125 4.11 1.29 -8.01
CA GLY A 125 4.19 -0.05 -8.61
C GLY A 125 3.67 -0.07 -10.07
N PRO A 126 3.36 -1.24 -10.62
CA PRO A 126 3.31 -2.58 -10.01
C PRO A 126 4.70 -3.13 -9.67
N ASN A 127 4.72 -4.37 -9.12
CA ASN A 127 5.95 -5.11 -8.81
C ASN A 127 6.96 -4.24 -8.04
N CYS A 128 6.56 -3.72 -6.88
CA CYS A 128 7.38 -2.84 -6.07
C CYS A 128 7.43 -3.32 -4.61
N ALA A 129 8.42 -2.86 -3.88
CA ALA A 129 8.55 -3.14 -2.45
C ALA A 129 7.68 -2.20 -1.58
N GLY A 130 7.18 -1.10 -2.13
CA GLY A 130 6.35 -0.13 -1.42
C GLY A 130 7.04 1.17 -1.09
N ILE A 131 6.57 1.81 -0.02
CA ILE A 131 7.04 3.11 0.46
C ILE A 131 7.33 2.99 1.96
N ILE A 132 8.41 3.60 2.42
CA ILE A 132 8.73 3.71 3.84
C ILE A 132 9.12 5.14 4.20
N SER A 133 8.57 5.65 5.29
CA SER A 133 9.04 6.85 5.99
C SER A 133 9.67 6.39 7.30
N PRO A 134 11.00 6.33 7.40
CA PRO A 134 11.69 5.72 8.54
C PRO A 134 11.25 6.32 9.88
N GLY A 135 10.98 5.44 10.86
CA GLY A 135 10.48 5.82 12.18
C GLY A 135 9.03 6.33 12.21
N LYS A 136 8.31 6.31 11.09
CA LYS A 136 6.94 6.86 10.99
C LYS A 136 5.92 5.86 10.46
N SER A 137 6.11 5.35 9.25
CA SER A 137 5.15 4.44 8.61
C SER A 137 5.81 3.66 7.47
N MET A 138 5.34 2.45 7.27
CA MET A 138 5.68 1.58 6.14
C MET A 138 4.38 1.15 5.45
N LEU A 139 4.34 1.29 4.13
CA LEU A 139 3.28 0.80 3.26
C LEU A 139 3.92 -0.09 2.20
N GLY A 140 4.20 -1.33 2.57
CA GLY A 140 4.98 -2.23 1.73
C GLY A 140 5.50 -3.47 2.44
N ILE A 141 6.51 -4.08 1.82
CA ILE A 141 7.17 -5.33 2.25
C ILE A 141 8.64 -5.13 2.58
N MET A 142 9.07 -3.89 2.75
CA MET A 142 10.47 -3.54 2.97
C MET A 142 10.98 -3.99 4.34
N PRO A 143 12.24 -4.41 4.48
CA PRO A 143 12.85 -4.72 5.76
C PRO A 143 13.08 -3.42 6.57
N GLY A 144 12.14 -3.08 7.44
CA GLY A 144 12.14 -1.79 8.16
C GLY A 144 13.41 -1.48 8.94
N HIS A 145 14.13 -2.53 9.39
CA HIS A 145 15.35 -2.39 10.20
C HIS A 145 16.57 -1.81 9.47
N ILE A 146 16.58 -1.82 8.12
CA ILE A 146 17.69 -1.24 7.34
C ILE A 146 17.54 0.26 7.11
N TYR A 147 16.40 0.83 7.45
CA TYR A 147 16.11 2.24 7.22
C TYR A 147 16.24 3.06 8.51
N LYS A 148 16.83 4.25 8.39
CA LYS A 148 17.02 5.22 9.48
C LYS A 148 16.46 6.57 9.07
N GLU A 149 15.91 7.31 10.02
CA GLU A 149 15.48 8.69 9.77
C GLU A 149 16.69 9.57 9.43
N GLY A 150 16.56 10.35 8.36
CA GLY A 150 17.66 11.17 7.84
C GLY A 150 17.19 12.17 6.79
N ARG A 151 18.15 12.79 6.12
CA ARG A 151 17.94 13.82 5.09
C ARG A 151 18.01 13.30 3.66
N ILE A 152 18.42 12.04 3.48
CA ILE A 152 18.60 11.41 2.17
C ILE A 152 17.33 10.64 1.82
N GLY A 153 16.75 10.92 0.66
CA GLY A 153 15.65 10.15 0.07
C GLY A 153 16.17 9.19 -1.00
N ILE A 154 15.59 7.99 -1.04
CA ILE A 154 15.92 6.96 -2.04
C ILE A 154 14.69 6.73 -2.90
N ILE A 155 14.85 6.84 -4.22
CA ILE A 155 13.86 6.42 -5.22
C ILE A 155 14.55 5.42 -6.13
N SER A 156 14.09 4.17 -6.12
CA SER A 156 14.71 3.10 -6.92
C SER A 156 13.66 2.32 -7.70
N ARG A 157 14.00 1.92 -8.91
CA ARG A 157 13.24 0.94 -9.70
C ARG A 157 13.65 -0.50 -9.38
N SER A 158 14.78 -0.69 -8.72
CA SER A 158 15.27 -1.98 -8.26
C SER A 158 15.06 -2.09 -6.76
N GLY A 159 14.31 -3.11 -6.30
CA GLY A 159 14.11 -3.39 -4.88
C GLY A 159 15.43 -3.65 -4.17
N THR A 160 16.22 -4.60 -4.67
CA THR A 160 17.48 -5.03 -4.05
C THR A 160 18.55 -3.95 -3.98
N LEU A 161 18.73 -3.18 -5.07
CA LEU A 161 19.66 -2.03 -5.05
C LEU A 161 19.21 -0.92 -4.10
N GLY A 162 17.89 -0.71 -3.98
CA GLY A 162 17.32 0.21 -2.99
C GLY A 162 17.63 -0.22 -1.56
N TYR A 163 17.55 -1.53 -1.27
CA TYR A 163 17.89 -2.09 0.06
C TYR A 163 19.38 -1.96 0.36
N GLU A 164 20.23 -2.26 -0.61
CA GLU A 164 21.68 -2.11 -0.46
C GLU A 164 22.08 -0.66 -0.16
N ALA A 165 21.55 0.29 -0.95
CA ALA A 165 21.79 1.71 -0.71
C ALA A 165 21.31 2.15 0.68
N ALA A 166 20.12 1.69 1.12
CA ALA A 166 19.59 2.02 2.44
C ALA A 166 20.49 1.46 3.56
N GLN A 167 20.96 0.22 3.42
CA GLN A 167 21.82 -0.44 4.39
C GLN A 167 23.19 0.29 4.52
N GLN A 168 23.77 0.71 3.41
CA GLN A 168 25.01 1.48 3.43
C GLN A 168 24.83 2.85 4.07
N LEU A 169 23.78 3.58 3.71
CA LEU A 169 23.46 4.88 4.29
C LEU A 169 23.11 4.83 5.78
N LYS A 170 22.63 3.71 6.29
CA LYS A 170 22.32 3.55 7.70
C LYS A 170 23.58 3.63 8.57
N ASN A 171 24.70 3.23 8.05
CA ASN A 171 25.99 3.15 8.75
C ASN A 171 26.79 4.48 8.67
N LEU A 172 26.31 5.43 7.85
CA LEU A 172 26.84 6.78 7.74
C LEU A 172 26.10 7.74 8.69
#